data_ca66804f3dadc7b06b3a1f502676d570
#
_entry.id   ca66804f3dadc7b06b3a1f502676d570
#
_cell.length_a   1.000
_cell.length_b   1.000
_cell.length_c   1.000
_cell.angle_alpha   90.00
_cell.angle_beta   90.00
_cell.angle_gamma   90.00
#
_symmetry.space_group_name_H-M   'P 1'
#
loop_
_entity.id
_entity.type
_entity.pdbx_description
1 polymer ?
#
loop_
_entity_poly.entity_id
_entity_poly.type
_entity_poly.pdbx_seq_one_letter_code
_entity_poly.pdbx_strand_id
1 'polypeptide(L)'
;MIAAIGTVAGVFLVDVQDETLLGEGSEVPAAERPEVPLPRVVAAARAGSTVIAVVDHRPPLMLSNDGGATWREAGGGLPPGFAVAIAEDEPDRMLYAARNRLYVSANGGVFWRSLPFELPDIDSVAWID
;
A
#
# COMPACT_ATOMS: atom_id res chain seq x y z
N MET A 1 -12.59 6.11 -5.97
CA MET A 1 -11.51 5.12 -5.71
C MET A 1 -11.72 4.50 -4.35
N ILE A 2 -12.01 3.24 -4.35
CA ILE A 2 -12.36 2.51 -3.13
C ILE A 2 -11.31 1.46 -2.83
N ALA A 3 -10.92 1.38 -1.56
CA ALA A 3 -9.99 0.38 -1.06
C ALA A 3 -10.67 -0.47 0.00
N ALA A 4 -10.30 -1.74 0.05
CA ALA A 4 -10.69 -2.65 1.10
C ALA A 4 -9.50 -2.81 2.06
N ILE A 5 -9.76 -2.61 3.34
CA ILE A 5 -8.74 -2.59 4.38
C ILE A 5 -9.04 -3.70 5.38
N GLY A 6 -8.18 -4.71 5.42
CA GLY A 6 -8.28 -5.78 6.40
C GLY A 6 -7.62 -5.37 7.71
N THR A 7 -8.36 -5.51 8.80
CA THR A 7 -7.88 -5.16 10.13
C THR A 7 -8.18 -6.28 11.12
N VAL A 8 -7.64 -6.18 12.31
CA VAL A 8 -7.92 -7.12 13.40
C VAL A 8 -9.39 -7.11 13.83
N ALA A 9 -10.15 -6.08 13.48
CA ALA A 9 -11.58 -5.95 13.81
C ALA A 9 -12.50 -6.16 12.59
N GLY A 10 -11.97 -6.66 11.48
CA GLY A 10 -12.72 -6.91 10.26
C GLY A 10 -12.28 -6.06 9.10
N VAL A 11 -13.07 -6.05 8.04
CA VAL A 11 -12.76 -5.36 6.78
C VAL A 11 -13.54 -4.06 6.71
N PHE A 12 -12.86 -2.98 6.34
CA PHE A 12 -13.47 -1.67 6.14
C PHE A 12 -13.28 -1.22 4.69
N LEU A 13 -14.28 -0.52 4.17
CA LEU A 13 -14.21 0.13 2.87
C LEU A 13 -13.92 1.60 3.04
N VAL A 14 -13.00 2.13 2.25
CA VAL A 14 -12.55 3.51 2.32
C VAL A 14 -12.61 4.11 0.93
N ASP A 15 -13.24 5.29 0.82
CA ASP A 15 -13.09 6.13 -0.37
C ASP A 15 -11.82 6.96 -0.19
N VAL A 16 -10.81 6.64 -0.97
CA VAL A 16 -9.48 7.24 -0.81
C VAL A 16 -9.46 8.67 -1.32
N GLN A 17 -10.22 8.97 -2.38
CA GLN A 17 -10.26 10.32 -2.94
C GLN A 17 -10.98 11.28 -2.01
N ASP A 18 -12.12 10.89 -1.47
CA ASP A 18 -12.91 11.71 -0.55
C ASP A 18 -12.42 11.60 0.90
N GLU A 19 -11.45 10.74 1.16
CA GLU A 19 -10.90 10.48 2.50
C GLU A 19 -11.99 10.12 3.51
N THR A 20 -12.90 9.23 3.09
CA THR A 20 -14.10 8.87 3.85
C THR A 20 -14.14 7.39 4.15
N LEU A 21 -14.44 7.04 5.40
CA LEU A 21 -14.74 5.68 5.78
C LEU A 21 -16.17 5.36 5.37
N LEU A 22 -16.35 4.39 4.45
CA LEU A 22 -17.66 4.05 3.90
C LEU A 22 -18.41 3.04 4.74
N GLY A 23 -17.74 2.22 5.54
CA GLY A 23 -18.38 1.20 6.34
C GLY A 23 -17.65 -0.14 6.26
N GLU A 24 -18.35 -1.21 6.63
CA GLU A 24 -17.79 -2.55 6.65
C GLU A 24 -17.83 -3.19 5.26
N GLY A 25 -16.78 -3.96 4.96
CA GLY A 25 -16.71 -4.79 3.77
C GLY A 25 -16.74 -6.27 4.14
N SER A 26 -16.74 -7.14 3.13
CA SER A 26 -16.79 -8.59 3.35
C SER A 26 -15.41 -9.24 3.33
N GLU A 27 -14.54 -8.82 2.42
CA GLU A 27 -13.21 -9.40 2.29
C GLU A 27 -12.24 -8.44 1.61
N VAL A 28 -10.96 -8.67 1.79
CA VAL A 28 -9.91 -8.00 1.04
C VAL A 28 -9.49 -8.94 -0.10
N PRO A 29 -9.61 -8.51 -1.37
CA PRO A 29 -9.16 -9.35 -2.47
C PRO A 29 -7.70 -9.73 -2.32
N ALA A 30 -7.40 -11.00 -2.51
CA ALA A 30 -6.03 -11.48 -2.48
C ALA A 30 -5.30 -11.01 -3.74
N ALA A 31 -4.12 -10.45 -3.58
CA ALA A 31 -3.23 -10.09 -4.67
C ALA A 31 -2.02 -11.01 -4.63
N GLU A 32 -1.54 -11.40 -5.80
CA GLU A 32 -0.32 -12.19 -5.89
C GLU A 32 0.87 -11.33 -5.46
N ARG A 33 1.64 -11.82 -4.50
CA ARG A 33 2.84 -11.13 -4.05
C ARG A 33 3.97 -11.39 -5.04
N PRO A 34 4.54 -10.36 -5.67
CA PRO A 34 5.68 -10.54 -6.56
C PRO A 34 6.92 -11.01 -5.76
N GLU A 35 7.79 -11.75 -6.43
CA GLU A 35 9.11 -12.03 -5.89
C GLU A 35 9.99 -10.80 -5.99
N VAL A 36 10.59 -10.41 -4.88
CA VAL A 36 11.45 -9.24 -4.80
C VAL A 36 12.83 -9.67 -4.29
N PRO A 37 13.88 -9.49 -5.07
CA PRO A 37 15.22 -9.95 -4.69
C PRO A 37 15.94 -8.98 -3.75
N LEU A 38 15.24 -8.48 -2.76
CA LEU A 38 15.78 -7.55 -1.76
C LEU A 38 15.72 -8.20 -0.38
N PRO A 39 16.63 -7.81 0.53
CA PRO A 39 16.57 -8.32 1.90
C PRO A 39 15.42 -7.69 2.68
N ARG A 40 14.93 -8.44 3.66
CA ARG A 40 13.96 -7.95 4.66
C ARG A 40 12.63 -7.47 4.07
N VAL A 41 12.17 -8.09 3.00
CA VAL A 41 10.88 -7.75 2.40
C VAL A 41 9.75 -8.23 3.31
N VAL A 42 8.87 -7.31 3.69
CA VAL A 42 7.69 -7.57 4.51
C VAL A 42 6.45 -7.77 3.65
N ALA A 43 6.31 -6.95 2.61
CA ALA A 43 5.19 -7.00 1.69
C ALA A 43 5.64 -6.46 0.33
N ALA A 44 4.90 -6.77 -0.71
CA ALA A 44 5.18 -6.25 -2.04
C ALA A 44 3.92 -6.25 -2.90
N ALA A 45 3.88 -5.38 -3.90
CA ALA A 45 2.81 -5.30 -4.88
C ALA A 45 3.38 -4.93 -6.25
N ARG A 46 2.67 -5.31 -7.30
CA ARG A 46 3.10 -5.06 -8.67
C ARG A 46 1.92 -4.67 -9.55
N ALA A 47 2.14 -3.70 -10.44
CA ALA A 47 1.23 -3.37 -11.52
C ALA A 47 2.07 -3.05 -12.76
N GLY A 48 2.02 -3.94 -13.75
CA GLY A 48 2.88 -3.82 -14.93
C GLY A 48 4.37 -3.87 -14.56
N SER A 49 5.13 -2.87 -14.97
CA SER A 49 6.54 -2.76 -14.64
C SER A 49 6.82 -2.03 -13.33
N THR A 50 5.78 -1.54 -12.65
CA THR A 50 5.93 -0.88 -11.36
C THR A 50 5.83 -1.92 -10.24
N VAL A 51 6.86 -1.99 -9.40
CA VAL A 51 6.91 -2.88 -8.24
C VAL A 51 7.26 -2.06 -7.02
N ILE A 52 6.50 -2.22 -5.95
CA ILE A 52 6.79 -1.59 -4.67
C ILE A 52 6.97 -2.67 -3.61
N ALA A 53 7.98 -2.51 -2.78
CA ALA A 53 8.25 -3.42 -1.68
C ALA A 53 8.32 -2.67 -0.36
N VAL A 54 7.70 -3.23 0.66
CA VAL A 54 7.87 -2.78 2.03
C VAL A 54 9.01 -3.57 2.62
N VAL A 55 10.00 -2.88 3.16
CA VAL A 55 11.19 -3.50 3.75
C VAL A 55 11.32 -3.08 5.21
N ASP A 56 11.91 -3.95 6.02
CA ASP A 56 12.22 -3.64 7.41
C ASP A 56 13.53 -2.86 7.48
N HIS A 57 13.46 -1.61 7.02
CA HIS A 57 14.58 -0.70 6.91
C HIS A 57 14.03 0.75 6.86
N ARG A 58 14.89 1.75 6.91
CA ARG A 58 14.51 3.15 6.70
C ARG A 58 15.24 3.73 5.50
N PRO A 59 14.53 4.33 4.53
CA PRO A 59 13.06 4.42 4.43
C PRO A 59 12.42 3.04 4.19
N PRO A 60 11.13 2.87 4.49
CA PRO A 60 10.50 1.55 4.46
C PRO A 60 10.13 1.03 3.09
N LEU A 61 10.24 1.84 2.03
CA LEU A 61 9.80 1.45 0.71
C LEU A 61 10.95 1.38 -0.29
N MET A 62 10.91 0.38 -1.15
CA MET A 62 11.75 0.26 -2.33
C MET A 62 10.86 0.22 -3.57
N LEU A 63 11.19 0.99 -4.58
CA LEU A 63 10.37 1.17 -5.77
C LEU A 63 11.18 0.87 -7.02
N SER A 64 10.58 0.08 -7.91
CA SER A 64 11.12 -0.22 -9.23
C SER A 64 10.10 0.17 -10.30
N ASN A 65 10.56 0.77 -11.39
CA ASN A 65 9.73 1.08 -12.56
C ASN A 65 10.10 0.24 -13.78
N ASP A 66 11.02 -0.70 -13.63
CA ASP A 66 11.52 -1.55 -14.70
C ASP A 66 11.40 -3.04 -14.38
N GLY A 67 10.32 -3.39 -13.70
CA GLY A 67 10.01 -4.77 -13.38
C GLY A 67 10.90 -5.42 -12.34
N GLY A 68 11.60 -4.63 -11.54
CA GLY A 68 12.50 -5.14 -10.50
C GLY A 68 13.97 -5.21 -10.91
N ALA A 69 14.33 -4.65 -12.07
CA ALA A 69 15.73 -4.63 -12.51
C ALA A 69 16.55 -3.62 -11.73
N THR A 70 15.99 -2.44 -11.48
CA THR A 70 16.63 -1.42 -10.65
C THR A 70 15.66 -0.91 -9.59
N TRP A 71 16.20 -0.51 -8.44
CA TRP A 71 15.42 -0.11 -7.28
C TRP A 71 15.90 1.23 -6.72
N ARG A 72 14.96 2.01 -6.19
CA ARG A 72 15.26 3.23 -5.45
C ARG A 72 14.49 3.26 -4.15
N GLU A 73 15.03 3.94 -3.16
CA GLU A 73 14.35 4.15 -1.88
C GLU A 73 13.18 5.13 -2.05
N ALA A 74 12.09 4.88 -1.35
CA ALA A 74 10.91 5.73 -1.34
C ALA A 74 10.28 5.73 0.04
N GLY A 75 9.34 6.65 0.28
CA GLY A 75 8.62 6.71 1.55
C GLY A 75 9.44 7.30 2.68
N GLY A 76 10.34 8.24 2.40
CA GLY A 76 11.08 8.92 3.43
C GLY A 76 10.15 9.62 4.43
N GLY A 77 10.38 9.40 5.72
CA GLY A 77 9.53 9.94 6.78
C GLY A 77 8.32 9.09 7.15
N LEU A 78 8.01 8.04 6.38
CA LEU A 78 6.94 7.11 6.75
C LEU A 78 7.37 6.20 7.90
N PRO A 79 6.43 5.84 8.80
CA PRO A 79 6.70 4.84 9.82
C PRO A 79 6.83 3.45 9.20
N PRO A 80 7.37 2.47 9.93
CA PRO A 80 7.38 1.08 9.47
C PRO A 80 5.98 0.59 9.15
N GLY A 81 5.83 -0.13 8.05
CA GLY A 81 4.54 -0.60 7.57
C GLY A 81 4.50 -2.09 7.29
N PHE A 82 3.29 -2.58 6.97
CA PHE A 82 3.02 -4.01 6.87
C PHE A 82 2.33 -4.41 5.58
N ALA A 83 1.72 -3.46 4.86
CA ALA A 83 0.97 -3.79 3.66
C ALA A 83 1.06 -2.66 2.64
N VAL A 84 0.94 -3.03 1.37
CA VAL A 84 1.05 -2.10 0.26
C VAL A 84 0.18 -2.61 -0.89
N ALA A 85 -0.37 -1.70 -1.69
CA ALA A 85 -1.12 -2.04 -2.88
C ALA A 85 -0.92 -0.99 -3.97
N ILE A 86 -0.94 -1.44 -5.22
CA ILE A 86 -0.88 -0.58 -6.41
C ILE A 86 -2.17 -0.79 -7.20
N ALA A 87 -2.77 0.29 -7.70
CA ALA A 87 -3.91 0.19 -8.61
C ALA A 87 -3.44 -0.33 -9.98
N GLU A 88 -4.08 -1.39 -10.49
CA GLU A 88 -3.63 -2.06 -11.72
C GLU A 88 -3.72 -1.16 -12.95
N ASP A 89 -4.77 -0.38 -13.05
CA ASP A 89 -5.01 0.51 -14.20
C ASP A 89 -4.45 1.92 -14.01
N GLU A 90 -3.97 2.24 -12.82
CA GLU A 90 -3.28 3.49 -12.51
C GLU A 90 -2.12 3.25 -11.55
N PRO A 91 -0.96 2.78 -12.04
CA PRO A 91 0.17 2.42 -11.16
C PRO A 91 0.73 3.56 -10.32
N ASP A 92 0.43 4.81 -10.66
CA ASP A 92 0.81 5.96 -9.83
C ASP A 92 0.02 6.02 -8.52
N ARG A 93 -1.09 5.29 -8.42
CA ARG A 93 -1.89 5.22 -7.19
C ARG A 93 -1.47 4.05 -6.33
N MET A 94 -1.04 4.37 -5.15
CA MET A 94 -0.52 3.39 -4.20
C MET A 94 -1.12 3.60 -2.82
N LEU A 95 -1.28 2.48 -2.10
CA LEU A 95 -1.67 2.47 -0.69
C LEU A 95 -0.53 1.88 0.13
N TYR A 96 -0.32 2.43 1.30
CA TYR A 96 0.65 1.92 2.27
C TYR A 96 0.00 1.94 3.66
N ALA A 97 0.09 0.84 4.36
CA ALA A 97 -0.44 0.73 5.71
C ALA A 97 0.68 0.56 6.72
N ALA A 98 0.77 1.51 7.62
CA ALA A 98 1.46 1.36 8.88
C ALA A 98 0.41 0.89 9.90
N ARG A 99 0.80 0.55 11.08
CA ARG A 99 -0.02 -0.07 12.13
C ARG A 99 -1.55 0.14 12.02
N ASN A 100 -2.03 1.38 12.18
CA ASN A 100 -3.46 1.73 12.18
C ASN A 100 -3.75 2.93 11.27
N ARG A 101 -2.78 3.32 10.47
CA ARG A 101 -2.88 4.46 9.56
C ARG A 101 -2.68 4.04 8.12
N LEU A 102 -3.48 4.64 7.26
CA LEU A 102 -3.41 4.43 5.84
C LEU A 102 -2.79 5.66 5.17
N TYR A 103 -1.84 5.41 4.28
CA TYR A 103 -1.15 6.43 3.50
C TYR A 103 -1.41 6.21 2.03
N VAL A 104 -1.51 7.29 1.29
CA VAL A 104 -1.85 7.27 -0.13
C VAL A 104 -0.83 8.08 -0.91
N SER A 105 -0.43 7.54 -2.05
CA SER A 105 0.31 8.29 -3.07
C SER A 105 -0.48 8.30 -4.37
N ALA A 106 -0.50 9.44 -5.05
CA ALA A 106 -1.13 9.59 -6.36
C ALA A 106 -0.09 9.88 -7.47
N ASN A 107 1.18 9.86 -7.13
CA ASN A 107 2.26 10.23 -8.05
C ASN A 107 3.42 9.24 -8.03
N GLY A 108 3.10 7.95 -7.97
CA GLY A 108 4.10 6.89 -8.08
C GLY A 108 5.00 6.73 -6.87
N GLY A 109 4.52 7.09 -5.69
CA GLY A 109 5.28 6.92 -4.46
C GLY A 109 6.24 8.08 -4.13
N VAL A 110 6.15 9.20 -4.85
CA VAL A 110 6.98 10.39 -4.59
C VAL A 110 6.49 11.13 -3.36
N PHE A 111 5.20 11.38 -3.28
CA PHE A 111 4.57 11.99 -2.12
C PHE A 111 3.55 11.05 -1.51
N TRP A 112 3.53 11.00 -0.19
CA TRP A 112 2.58 10.23 0.60
C TRP A 112 1.85 11.14 1.57
N ARG A 113 0.53 10.95 1.67
CA ARG A 113 -0.28 11.64 2.67
C ARG A 113 -1.03 10.62 3.51
N SER A 114 -1.19 10.90 4.80
CA SER A 114 -2.01 10.06 5.66
C SER A 114 -3.48 10.42 5.50
N LEU A 115 -4.36 9.43 5.56
CA LEU A 115 -5.77 9.69 5.67
C LEU A 115 -6.10 10.20 7.09
N PRO A 116 -7.17 11.03 7.22
CA PRO A 116 -7.42 11.77 8.47
C PRO A 116 -8.05 10.94 9.60
N PHE A 117 -8.13 9.62 9.45
CA PHE A 117 -8.72 8.76 10.47
C PHE A 117 -7.82 7.58 10.77
N GLU A 118 -7.99 7.02 11.96
CA GLU A 118 -7.31 5.81 12.37
C GLU A 118 -8.27 4.61 12.26
N LEU A 119 -7.71 3.46 11.93
CA LEU A 119 -8.44 2.19 11.84
C LEU A 119 -7.91 1.25 12.93
N PRO A 120 -8.62 0.15 13.21
CA PRO A 120 -7.98 -0.95 13.96
C PRO A 120 -6.71 -1.40 13.25
N ASP A 121 -5.82 -2.08 13.94
CA ASP A 121 -4.54 -2.49 13.37
C ASP A 121 -4.73 -3.19 12.02
N ILE A 122 -4.05 -2.68 10.99
CA ILE A 122 -4.22 -3.09 9.59
C ILE A 122 -3.29 -4.24 9.28
N ASP A 123 -3.81 -5.27 8.60
CA ASP A 123 -2.99 -6.40 8.16
C ASP A 123 -2.96 -6.57 6.64
N SER A 124 -3.91 -5.99 5.91
CA SER A 124 -3.95 -6.09 4.46
C SER A 124 -4.68 -4.92 3.82
N VAL A 125 -4.32 -4.60 2.58
CA VAL A 125 -4.97 -3.53 1.81
C VAL A 125 -5.10 -3.96 0.36
N ALA A 126 -6.16 -3.52 -0.31
CA ALA A 126 -6.34 -3.73 -1.74
C ALA A 126 -7.21 -2.65 -2.34
N TRP A 127 -6.96 -2.31 -3.60
CA TRP A 127 -7.87 -1.51 -4.39
C TRP A 127 -8.99 -2.40 -4.91
N ILE A 128 -10.23 -1.93 -4.91
CA ILE A 128 -11.38 -2.71 -5.38
C ILE A 128 -12.15 -2.04 -6.52
N ASP A 129 -11.70 -0.89 -6.96
CA ASP A 129 -12.26 -0.27 -8.16
C ASP A 129 -11.21 0.41 -9.02
#